data_2e3bb9baf0220e84ab9986cace138845
#
_entry.id   2e3bb9baf0220e84ab9986cace138845
#
_cell.length_a   1.000
_cell.length_b   1.000
_cell.length_c   1.000
_cell.angle_alpha   90.00
_cell.angle_beta   90.00
_cell.angle_gamma   90.00
#
_symmetry.space_group_name_H-M   'P 1'
#
loop_
_entity.id
_entity.type
_entity.pdbx_description
1 polymer ?
#
loop_
_entity_poly.entity_id
_entity_poly.type
_entity_poly.pdbx_seq_one_letter_code
_entity_poly.pdbx_strand_id
1 'polypeptide(L)'
;MPVKLPFRPRGGEYPPDLWTRCPGCGEMLYNKQLEKNLRVCAKCGHHFRLRVDARLAHLLDPETFEEHDAGLESVDPLGFVDQKPYPERVAVARAAPGLRDAAVWGTGTVAGHLVAMCVMDFAFMGGSMGSVVGEKVTRAAEHALSARLPLVIVSASGGARMQEGTLALMQLAKTCAALARLAEAGVPYVSVMTDPTTGGVFASYAALGDVNLAEPNALIGFAGARVAAGTIAEALPPGFQRAEFLFEHGFVDQVVARAELRDRLAILLGYLRPRVATGSAPAAPPAPAGVLGGFNPLGLLGGEREAGRA
;
A
#
# COMPACT_ATOMS: atom_id res chain seq x y z
N MET A 1 -62.91 17.97 27.26
CA MET A 1 -61.60 18.61 27.51
C MET A 1 -60.51 17.70 26.95
N PRO A 2 -59.73 18.10 25.95
CA PRO A 2 -58.62 17.29 25.42
C PRO A 2 -57.40 17.46 26.31
N VAL A 3 -56.84 16.35 26.77
CA VAL A 3 -55.59 16.28 27.54
C VAL A 3 -54.41 16.53 26.57
N LYS A 4 -53.76 17.69 26.68
CA LYS A 4 -52.49 17.99 26.01
C LYS A 4 -51.39 17.27 26.77
N LEU A 5 -50.87 16.19 26.20
CA LEU A 5 -49.60 15.61 26.64
C LEU A 5 -48.46 16.55 26.21
N PRO A 6 -47.56 16.94 27.12
CA PRO A 6 -46.43 17.77 26.75
C PRO A 6 -45.36 16.92 26.01
N PHE A 7 -45.37 17.01 24.69
CA PHE A 7 -44.24 16.52 23.90
C PHE A 7 -43.03 17.48 24.14
N ARG A 8 -42.16 17.14 25.06
CA ARG A 8 -40.83 17.77 25.16
C ARG A 8 -39.96 17.14 24.11
N PRO A 9 -39.50 17.89 23.09
CA PRO A 9 -38.39 17.40 22.26
C PRO A 9 -37.18 17.34 23.19
N ARG A 10 -36.65 16.13 23.41
CA ARG A 10 -35.30 15.96 23.95
C ARG A 10 -34.36 16.47 22.85
N GLY A 11 -33.95 17.73 22.97
CA GLY A 11 -32.83 18.32 22.24
C GLY A 11 -31.53 17.66 22.70
N GLY A 12 -31.30 16.45 22.31
CA GLY A 12 -29.98 15.87 22.29
C GLY A 12 -29.34 16.35 20.99
N GLU A 13 -28.25 17.10 21.06
CA GLU A 13 -27.39 17.29 19.92
C GLU A 13 -26.97 15.87 19.46
N TYR A 14 -27.51 15.45 18.33
CA TYR A 14 -27.05 14.21 17.69
C TYR A 14 -25.62 14.47 17.24
N PRO A 15 -24.64 13.59 17.58
CA PRO A 15 -23.29 13.73 17.05
C PRO A 15 -23.36 13.87 15.53
N PRO A 16 -22.63 14.85 14.94
CA PRO A 16 -22.73 15.15 13.50
C PRO A 16 -22.40 13.98 12.58
N ASP A 17 -21.74 12.93 13.11
CA ASP A 17 -21.21 11.81 12.33
C ASP A 17 -21.94 10.47 12.60
N LEU A 18 -23.26 10.47 12.81
CA LEU A 18 -23.99 9.22 13.02
C LEU A 18 -24.26 8.43 11.74
N TRP A 19 -24.30 9.10 10.60
CA TRP A 19 -24.70 8.52 9.33
C TRP A 19 -23.73 8.84 8.21
N THR A 20 -23.49 7.85 7.35
CA THR A 20 -22.68 7.98 6.14
C THR A 20 -23.51 7.60 4.92
N ARG A 21 -23.52 8.45 3.89
CA ARG A 21 -24.17 8.13 2.62
C ARG A 21 -23.24 7.24 1.78
N CYS A 22 -23.76 6.10 1.33
CA CYS A 22 -23.03 5.19 0.47
C CYS A 22 -22.83 5.80 -0.93
N PRO A 23 -21.58 5.95 -1.44
CA PRO A 23 -21.35 6.48 -2.77
C PRO A 23 -21.79 5.50 -3.88
N GLY A 24 -21.88 4.21 -3.59
CA GLY A 24 -22.28 3.20 -4.56
C GLY A 24 -23.79 3.13 -4.81
N CYS A 25 -24.61 3.26 -3.77
CA CYS A 25 -26.08 3.10 -3.91
C CYS A 25 -26.89 4.26 -3.32
N GLY A 26 -26.26 5.28 -2.74
CA GLY A 26 -26.95 6.44 -2.14
C GLY A 26 -27.60 6.18 -0.79
N GLU A 27 -27.59 4.95 -0.27
CA GLU A 27 -28.20 4.58 1.02
C GLU A 27 -27.56 5.31 2.20
N MET A 28 -28.35 5.69 3.20
CA MET A 28 -27.87 6.26 4.47
C MET A 28 -27.57 5.12 5.44
N LEU A 29 -26.29 4.99 5.80
CA LEU A 29 -25.78 3.91 6.64
C LEU A 29 -25.47 4.45 8.04
N TYR A 30 -25.94 3.75 9.07
CA TYR A 30 -25.61 4.05 10.46
C TYR A 30 -24.15 3.64 10.74
N ASN A 31 -23.31 4.59 11.16
CA ASN A 31 -21.87 4.36 11.26
C ASN A 31 -21.47 3.21 12.17
N LYS A 32 -22.14 3.03 13.32
CA LYS A 32 -21.87 1.87 14.19
C LYS A 32 -22.16 0.53 13.50
N GLN A 33 -23.19 0.48 12.65
CA GLN A 33 -23.50 -0.73 11.88
C GLN A 33 -22.50 -0.94 10.74
N LEU A 34 -22.09 0.16 10.08
CA LEU A 34 -21.10 0.14 9.03
C LEU A 34 -19.72 -0.36 9.56
N GLU A 35 -19.32 0.09 10.75
CA GLU A 35 -18.10 -0.39 11.42
C GLU A 35 -18.17 -1.88 11.78
N LYS A 36 -19.30 -2.33 12.35
CA LYS A 36 -19.52 -3.76 12.62
C LYS A 36 -19.45 -4.62 11.37
N ASN A 37 -19.84 -4.07 10.20
CA ASN A 37 -19.76 -4.72 8.91
C ASN A 37 -18.43 -4.41 8.18
N LEU A 38 -17.34 -4.17 8.92
CA LEU A 38 -16.02 -3.89 8.40
C LEU A 38 -16.00 -2.75 7.37
N ARG A 39 -16.86 -1.75 7.55
CA ARG A 39 -17.08 -0.63 6.63
C ARG A 39 -17.44 -1.07 5.20
N VAL A 40 -18.26 -2.11 5.07
CA VAL A 40 -18.85 -2.57 3.81
C VAL A 40 -20.35 -2.25 3.83
N CYS A 41 -20.87 -1.66 2.76
CA CYS A 41 -22.28 -1.37 2.62
C CYS A 41 -23.09 -2.65 2.56
N ALA A 42 -24.01 -2.87 3.52
CA ALA A 42 -24.85 -4.05 3.56
C ALA A 42 -25.83 -4.15 2.37
N LYS A 43 -26.13 -3.02 1.68
CA LYS A 43 -27.07 -2.97 0.56
C LYS A 43 -26.43 -3.31 -0.79
N CYS A 44 -25.25 -2.73 -1.08
CA CYS A 44 -24.62 -2.87 -2.41
C CYS A 44 -23.23 -3.46 -2.38
N GLY A 45 -22.69 -3.83 -1.21
CA GLY A 45 -21.36 -4.38 -1.10
C GLY A 45 -20.22 -3.37 -1.28
N HIS A 46 -20.49 -2.06 -1.39
CA HIS A 46 -19.44 -1.06 -1.54
C HIS A 46 -18.48 -1.10 -0.35
N HIS A 47 -17.18 -1.26 -0.62
CA HIS A 47 -16.10 -1.27 0.36
C HIS A 47 -15.62 0.15 0.61
N PHE A 48 -15.94 0.71 1.78
CA PHE A 48 -15.37 1.99 2.22
C PHE A 48 -13.91 1.78 2.64
N ARG A 49 -13.11 2.84 2.61
CA ARG A 49 -11.75 2.80 3.11
C ARG A 49 -11.71 2.42 4.58
N LEU A 50 -10.77 1.54 4.93
CA LEU A 50 -10.58 1.06 6.29
C LEU A 50 -9.26 1.64 6.83
N ARG A 51 -9.28 2.08 8.09
CA ARG A 51 -8.09 2.57 8.79
C ARG A 51 -7.14 1.41 9.12
N VAL A 52 -5.86 1.72 9.31
CA VAL A 52 -4.83 0.72 9.60
C VAL A 52 -5.14 -0.10 10.86
N ASP A 53 -5.58 0.54 11.94
CA ASP A 53 -5.95 -0.10 13.19
C ASP A 53 -7.07 -1.14 13.01
N ALA A 54 -8.14 -0.75 12.32
CA ALA A 54 -9.25 -1.65 12.01
C ALA A 54 -8.83 -2.77 11.04
N ARG A 55 -7.91 -2.49 10.10
CA ARG A 55 -7.37 -3.50 9.17
C ARG A 55 -6.54 -4.54 9.91
N LEU A 56 -5.62 -4.12 10.77
CA LEU A 56 -4.81 -5.01 11.60
C LEU A 56 -5.69 -5.85 12.52
N ALA A 57 -6.65 -5.23 13.22
CA ALA A 57 -7.59 -5.95 14.09
C ALA A 57 -8.47 -6.96 13.35
N HIS A 58 -8.75 -6.72 12.05
CA HIS A 58 -9.52 -7.66 11.21
C HIS A 58 -8.67 -8.84 10.74
N LEU A 59 -7.41 -8.62 10.35
CA LEU A 59 -6.59 -9.63 9.71
C LEU A 59 -5.79 -10.47 10.69
N LEU A 60 -5.29 -9.87 11.77
CA LEU A 60 -4.41 -10.54 12.72
C LEU A 60 -5.19 -11.18 13.88
N ASP A 61 -4.56 -12.14 14.51
CA ASP A 61 -5.03 -12.68 15.77
C ASP A 61 -4.92 -11.62 16.86
N PRO A 62 -5.86 -11.57 17.83
CA PRO A 62 -5.86 -10.57 18.86
C PRO A 62 -4.51 -10.52 19.63
N GLU A 63 -4.03 -9.31 19.91
CA GLU A 63 -2.84 -9.03 20.73
C GLU A 63 -1.52 -9.62 20.21
N THR A 64 -1.46 -10.02 18.94
CA THR A 64 -0.23 -10.59 18.34
C THR A 64 0.60 -9.59 17.55
N PHE A 65 0.07 -8.39 17.26
CA PHE A 65 0.79 -7.41 16.45
C PHE A 65 1.87 -6.69 17.26
N GLU A 66 3.10 -6.78 16.78
CA GLU A 66 4.25 -6.03 17.27
C GLU A 66 4.69 -5.05 16.17
N GLU A 67 4.46 -3.74 16.40
CA GLU A 67 4.85 -2.70 15.45
C GLU A 67 6.35 -2.46 15.49
N HIS A 68 6.98 -2.40 14.31
CA HIS A 68 8.37 -2.06 14.13
C HIS A 68 8.51 -0.65 13.55
N ASP A 69 9.62 0.04 13.88
CA ASP A 69 9.94 1.37 13.34
C ASP A 69 8.80 2.41 13.51
N ALA A 70 8.05 2.33 14.60
CA ALA A 70 6.96 3.27 14.90
C ALA A 70 7.41 4.74 14.94
N GLY A 71 8.69 4.99 15.22
CA GLY A 71 9.30 6.32 15.28
C GLY A 71 9.71 6.93 13.95
N LEU A 72 9.60 6.20 12.82
CA LEU A 72 9.97 6.75 11.51
C LEU A 72 8.98 7.82 11.06
N GLU A 73 9.49 9.00 10.72
CA GLU A 73 8.71 10.17 10.33
C GLU A 73 9.26 10.83 9.08
N SER A 74 8.35 11.27 8.21
CA SER A 74 8.72 12.06 7.04
C SER A 74 9.28 13.42 7.45
N VAL A 75 10.40 13.78 6.82
CA VAL A 75 11.04 15.09 6.87
C VAL A 75 10.95 15.76 5.50
N ASP A 76 11.22 17.06 5.43
CA ASP A 76 11.24 17.81 4.18
C ASP A 76 12.67 18.15 3.74
N PRO A 77 13.39 17.26 3.04
CA PRO A 77 14.75 17.52 2.60
C PRO A 77 14.81 18.47 1.39
N LEU A 78 13.67 18.72 0.73
CA LEU A 78 13.62 19.52 -0.51
C LEU A 78 13.11 20.95 -0.26
N GLY A 79 12.59 21.26 0.93
CA GLY A 79 11.92 22.54 1.20
C GLY A 79 10.71 22.74 0.29
N PHE A 80 9.90 21.68 0.06
CA PHE A 80 8.82 21.72 -0.91
C PHE A 80 7.66 22.60 -0.46
N VAL A 81 7.27 23.53 -1.34
CA VAL A 81 6.12 24.41 -1.14
C VAL A 81 5.28 24.43 -2.42
N ASP A 82 3.99 24.10 -2.30
CA ASP A 82 2.98 24.39 -3.33
C ASP A 82 1.99 25.45 -2.78
N GLN A 83 0.73 25.11 -2.53
CA GLN A 83 -0.22 25.97 -1.82
C GLN A 83 0.08 26.08 -0.32
N LYS A 84 0.81 25.09 0.24
CA LYS A 84 1.25 25.03 1.64
C LYS A 84 2.59 24.32 1.71
N PRO A 85 3.46 24.70 2.67
CA PRO A 85 4.69 23.95 2.94
C PRO A 85 4.42 22.48 3.26
N TYR A 86 5.29 21.59 2.79
CA TYR A 86 5.14 20.15 3.04
C TYR A 86 5.09 19.79 4.53
N PRO A 87 5.90 20.36 5.43
CA PRO A 87 5.80 20.12 6.88
C PRO A 87 4.43 20.42 7.47
N GLU A 88 3.74 21.46 7.00
CA GLU A 88 2.38 21.79 7.46
C GLU A 88 1.38 20.70 7.03
N ARG A 89 1.50 20.15 5.82
CA ARG A 89 0.65 19.05 5.35
C ARG A 89 0.87 17.78 6.18
N VAL A 90 2.13 17.48 6.50
CA VAL A 90 2.50 16.35 7.37
C VAL A 90 1.93 16.55 8.77
N ALA A 91 2.03 17.74 9.34
CA ALA A 91 1.48 18.05 10.67
C ALA A 91 -0.05 17.84 10.72
N VAL A 92 -0.76 18.31 9.69
CA VAL A 92 -2.22 18.09 9.57
C VAL A 92 -2.56 16.60 9.45
N ALA A 93 -1.79 15.83 8.66
CA ALA A 93 -2.02 14.40 8.51
C ALA A 93 -1.76 13.63 9.80
N ARG A 94 -0.75 14.03 10.59
CA ARG A 94 -0.40 13.47 11.91
C ARG A 94 -1.39 13.83 13.02
N ALA A 95 -2.20 14.86 12.83
CA ALA A 95 -3.25 15.20 13.80
C ALA A 95 -4.31 14.09 13.92
N ALA A 96 -4.43 13.22 12.94
CA ALA A 96 -5.23 12.00 13.04
C ALA A 96 -4.58 11.01 14.01
N PRO A 97 -5.31 10.48 15.02
CA PRO A 97 -4.74 9.57 15.99
C PRO A 97 -4.10 8.33 15.36
N GLY A 98 -2.93 7.91 15.91
CA GLY A 98 -2.30 6.63 15.60
C GLY A 98 -1.47 6.56 14.32
N LEU A 99 -1.34 7.65 13.53
CA LEU A 99 -0.56 7.64 12.30
C LEU A 99 0.63 8.59 12.36
N ARG A 100 1.83 8.06 12.18
CA ARG A 100 3.07 8.83 11.98
C ARG A 100 3.37 9.07 10.50
N ASP A 101 3.02 8.12 9.65
CA ASP A 101 3.07 8.18 8.19
C ASP A 101 2.03 7.25 7.56
N ALA A 102 1.98 7.14 6.24
CA ALA A 102 0.97 6.38 5.50
C ALA A 102 1.12 4.85 5.55
N ALA A 103 2.07 4.33 6.30
CA ALA A 103 2.25 2.88 6.49
C ALA A 103 2.63 2.54 7.93
N VAL A 104 2.15 1.38 8.39
CA VAL A 104 2.56 0.71 9.62
C VAL A 104 3.04 -0.68 9.24
N TRP A 105 4.14 -1.16 9.84
CA TRP A 105 4.62 -2.51 9.62
C TRP A 105 5.08 -3.16 10.93
N GLY A 106 5.03 -4.47 10.96
CA GLY A 106 5.42 -5.26 12.12
C GLY A 106 5.24 -6.74 11.87
N THR A 107 5.27 -7.52 12.94
CA THR A 107 4.99 -8.95 12.94
C THR A 107 3.69 -9.25 13.69
N GLY A 108 3.04 -10.34 13.32
CA GLY A 108 1.81 -10.81 13.97
C GLY A 108 1.38 -12.15 13.41
N THR A 109 0.29 -12.72 13.91
CA THR A 109 -0.21 -13.99 13.40
C THR A 109 -1.55 -13.83 12.69
N VAL A 110 -1.74 -14.58 11.60
CA VAL A 110 -3.00 -14.74 10.88
C VAL A 110 -3.43 -16.20 11.05
N ALA A 111 -4.45 -16.45 11.83
CA ALA A 111 -4.91 -17.81 12.17
C ALA A 111 -3.76 -18.73 12.63
N GLY A 112 -2.86 -18.20 13.48
CA GLY A 112 -1.69 -18.91 13.99
C GLY A 112 -0.46 -18.92 13.07
N HIS A 113 -0.55 -18.40 11.84
CA HIS A 113 0.60 -18.27 10.94
C HIS A 113 1.33 -16.96 11.20
N LEU A 114 2.57 -17.02 11.67
CA LEU A 114 3.42 -15.83 11.89
C LEU A 114 3.80 -15.22 10.53
N VAL A 115 3.63 -13.90 10.40
CA VAL A 115 3.89 -13.14 9.18
C VAL A 115 4.58 -11.82 9.48
N ALA A 116 5.36 -11.31 8.55
CA ALA A 116 5.67 -9.88 8.46
C ALA A 116 4.53 -9.19 7.72
N MET A 117 3.96 -8.13 8.30
CA MET A 117 2.81 -7.43 7.73
C MET A 117 3.09 -5.93 7.60
N CYS A 118 2.79 -5.36 6.43
CA CYS A 118 2.81 -3.92 6.22
C CYS A 118 1.44 -3.47 5.72
N VAL A 119 0.84 -2.49 6.39
CA VAL A 119 -0.50 -1.98 6.07
C VAL A 119 -0.45 -0.49 5.82
N MET A 120 -0.97 -0.06 4.67
CA MET A 120 -1.08 1.34 4.32
C MET A 120 -2.41 1.94 4.79
N ASP A 121 -2.38 3.23 5.11
CA ASP A 121 -3.57 4.01 5.45
C ASP A 121 -3.74 5.20 4.50
N PHE A 122 -4.82 5.19 3.75
CA PHE A 122 -5.14 6.26 2.80
C PHE A 122 -5.42 7.61 3.48
N ALA A 123 -5.77 7.61 4.78
CA ALA A 123 -6.06 8.85 5.51
C ALA A 123 -4.83 9.75 5.67
N PHE A 124 -3.63 9.18 5.67
CA PHE A 124 -2.39 9.96 5.70
C PHE A 124 -2.00 10.36 4.27
N MET A 125 -2.22 11.61 3.90
CA MET A 125 -1.83 12.20 2.60
C MET A 125 -2.20 11.33 1.39
N GLY A 126 -3.40 10.73 1.39
CA GLY A 126 -3.85 9.84 0.32
C GLY A 126 -3.08 8.52 0.22
N GLY A 127 -2.48 8.06 1.30
CA GLY A 127 -1.66 6.84 1.29
C GLY A 127 -0.41 6.97 0.43
N SER A 128 0.04 8.18 0.12
CA SER A 128 1.14 8.38 -0.83
C SER A 128 2.46 7.86 -0.31
N MET A 129 3.20 7.16 -1.19
CA MET A 129 4.51 6.61 -0.89
C MET A 129 5.59 7.69 -0.98
N GLY A 130 6.07 8.13 0.18
CA GLY A 130 7.32 8.88 0.35
C GLY A 130 8.44 7.98 0.87
N SER A 131 9.53 8.60 1.28
CA SER A 131 10.74 7.92 1.79
C SER A 131 10.44 6.98 2.96
N VAL A 132 9.57 7.40 3.89
CA VAL A 132 9.20 6.59 5.06
C VAL A 132 8.39 5.35 4.68
N VAL A 133 7.40 5.50 3.79
CA VAL A 133 6.62 4.34 3.32
C VAL A 133 7.52 3.35 2.59
N GLY A 134 8.37 3.83 1.67
CA GLY A 134 9.32 2.98 0.96
C GLY A 134 10.31 2.29 1.90
N GLU A 135 10.79 3.00 2.94
CA GLU A 135 11.65 2.41 3.98
C GLU A 135 10.92 1.32 4.76
N LYS A 136 9.70 1.58 5.24
CA LYS A 136 8.90 0.60 5.99
C LYS A 136 8.61 -0.66 5.18
N VAL A 137 8.23 -0.52 3.90
CA VAL A 137 8.03 -1.66 2.99
C VAL A 137 9.34 -2.44 2.79
N THR A 138 10.47 -1.74 2.59
CA THR A 138 11.78 -2.37 2.44
C THR A 138 12.18 -3.16 3.69
N ARG A 139 12.04 -2.55 4.87
CA ARG A 139 12.37 -3.21 6.15
C ARG A 139 11.46 -4.40 6.45
N ALA A 140 10.18 -4.30 6.12
CA ALA A 140 9.25 -5.43 6.22
C ALA A 140 9.71 -6.61 5.35
N ALA A 141 10.13 -6.34 4.10
CA ALA A 141 10.66 -7.36 3.21
C ALA A 141 12.01 -7.93 3.70
N GLU A 142 12.91 -7.10 4.17
CA GLU A 142 14.20 -7.53 4.73
C GLU A 142 14.04 -8.34 6.02
N HIS A 143 13.10 -7.95 6.88
CA HIS A 143 12.75 -8.73 8.07
C HIS A 143 12.13 -10.08 7.70
N ALA A 144 11.18 -10.11 6.76
CA ALA A 144 10.60 -11.32 6.23
C ALA A 144 11.66 -12.28 5.67
N LEU A 145 12.63 -11.72 4.93
CA LEU A 145 13.77 -12.47 4.39
C LEU A 145 14.63 -13.07 5.50
N SER A 146 15.05 -12.26 6.47
CA SER A 146 15.97 -12.69 7.55
C SER A 146 15.32 -13.69 8.50
N ALA A 147 14.06 -13.49 8.84
CA ALA A 147 13.29 -14.36 9.74
C ALA A 147 12.61 -15.53 9.00
N ARG A 148 12.70 -15.60 7.67
CA ARG A 148 12.03 -16.61 6.82
C ARG A 148 10.52 -16.65 7.04
N LEU A 149 9.91 -15.48 7.20
CA LEU A 149 8.47 -15.31 7.39
C LEU A 149 7.79 -14.92 6.07
N PRO A 150 6.58 -15.40 5.79
CA PRO A 150 5.77 -14.85 4.71
C PRO A 150 5.57 -13.35 4.90
N LEU A 151 5.63 -12.58 3.80
CA LEU A 151 5.31 -11.16 3.78
C LEU A 151 3.88 -10.95 3.31
N VAL A 152 3.13 -10.09 3.99
CA VAL A 152 1.81 -9.63 3.56
C VAL A 152 1.82 -8.10 3.50
N ILE A 153 1.51 -7.51 2.35
CA ILE A 153 1.38 -6.04 2.23
C ILE A 153 -0.04 -5.70 1.81
N VAL A 154 -0.71 -4.86 2.61
CA VAL A 154 -2.04 -4.32 2.29
C VAL A 154 -1.87 -2.90 1.79
N SER A 155 -2.11 -2.69 0.51
CA SER A 155 -1.92 -1.41 -0.18
C SER A 155 -3.21 -0.59 -0.21
N ALA A 156 -3.09 0.71 0.12
CA ALA A 156 -4.14 1.72 0.00
C ALA A 156 -3.49 3.06 -0.33
N SER A 157 -3.33 3.40 -1.64
CA SER A 157 -2.48 4.51 -2.05
C SER A 157 -2.89 5.18 -3.34
N GLY A 158 -2.75 6.51 -3.37
CA GLY A 158 -2.81 7.32 -4.57
C GLY A 158 -1.52 7.33 -5.42
N GLY A 159 -0.43 6.69 -4.95
CA GLY A 159 0.84 6.60 -5.68
C GLY A 159 2.02 7.27 -4.97
N ALA A 160 3.04 7.71 -5.73
CA ALA A 160 4.23 8.35 -5.19
C ALA A 160 3.90 9.73 -4.59
N ARG A 161 4.56 10.07 -3.48
CA ARG A 161 4.38 11.35 -2.76
C ARG A 161 5.06 12.49 -3.50
N MET A 162 4.26 13.32 -4.15
CA MET A 162 4.73 14.40 -5.02
C MET A 162 5.64 15.40 -4.28
N GLN A 163 5.39 15.66 -3.00
CA GLN A 163 6.15 16.60 -2.17
C GLN A 163 7.59 16.15 -1.91
N GLU A 164 7.88 14.87 -2.06
CA GLU A 164 9.23 14.32 -1.93
C GLU A 164 9.94 14.14 -3.29
N GLY A 165 9.29 14.53 -4.39
CA GLY A 165 9.89 14.57 -5.72
C GLY A 165 10.55 13.25 -6.12
N THR A 166 11.80 13.34 -6.59
CA THR A 166 12.59 12.17 -7.01
C THR A 166 12.83 11.16 -5.89
N LEU A 167 12.90 11.60 -4.62
CA LEU A 167 13.07 10.67 -3.49
C LEU A 167 11.91 9.69 -3.38
N ALA A 168 10.67 10.15 -3.63
CA ALA A 168 9.50 9.26 -3.68
C ALA A 168 9.58 8.27 -4.86
N LEU A 169 10.10 8.69 -6.02
CA LEU A 169 10.28 7.80 -7.17
C LEU A 169 11.38 6.75 -6.91
N MET A 170 12.46 7.11 -6.21
CA MET A 170 13.52 6.17 -5.84
C MET A 170 13.01 5.03 -4.94
N GLN A 171 11.89 5.22 -4.23
CA GLN A 171 11.29 4.16 -3.42
C GLN A 171 10.76 2.99 -4.27
N LEU A 172 10.36 3.24 -5.53
CA LEU A 172 9.94 2.18 -6.44
C LEU A 172 11.08 1.17 -6.65
N ALA A 173 12.25 1.67 -7.04
CA ALA A 173 13.43 0.82 -7.26
C ALA A 173 13.86 0.09 -5.96
N LYS A 174 13.86 0.82 -4.83
CA LYS A 174 14.27 0.30 -3.53
C LYS A 174 13.39 -0.86 -3.06
N THR A 175 12.08 -0.70 -3.12
CA THR A 175 11.13 -1.74 -2.70
C THR A 175 11.16 -2.95 -3.64
N CYS A 176 11.25 -2.72 -4.96
CA CYS A 176 11.40 -3.81 -5.94
C CYS A 176 12.69 -4.62 -5.70
N ALA A 177 13.82 -3.96 -5.39
CA ALA A 177 15.07 -4.65 -5.10
C ALA A 177 15.00 -5.50 -3.82
N ALA A 178 14.28 -5.04 -2.79
CA ALA A 178 14.05 -5.84 -1.58
C ALA A 178 13.18 -7.07 -1.85
N LEU A 179 12.11 -6.91 -2.63
CA LEU A 179 11.24 -8.02 -3.01
C LEU A 179 11.91 -9.02 -3.94
N ALA A 180 12.79 -8.57 -4.85
CA ALA A 180 13.59 -9.48 -5.69
C ALA A 180 14.43 -10.43 -4.83
N ARG A 181 15.11 -9.92 -3.78
CA ARG A 181 15.87 -10.76 -2.83
C ARG A 181 14.96 -11.73 -2.06
N LEU A 182 13.74 -11.30 -1.74
CA LEU A 182 12.75 -12.15 -1.08
C LEU A 182 12.36 -13.32 -1.98
N ALA A 183 12.05 -13.04 -3.25
CA ALA A 183 11.69 -14.03 -4.26
C ALA A 183 12.84 -15.01 -4.54
N GLU A 184 14.09 -14.54 -4.70
CA GLU A 184 15.28 -15.38 -4.87
C GLU A 184 15.47 -16.35 -3.70
N ALA A 185 15.16 -15.89 -2.47
CA ALA A 185 15.22 -16.74 -1.28
C ALA A 185 14.05 -17.71 -1.14
N GLY A 186 13.01 -17.61 -1.98
CA GLY A 186 11.80 -18.43 -1.91
C GLY A 186 10.96 -18.15 -0.66
N VAL A 187 10.95 -16.90 -0.19
CA VAL A 187 10.09 -16.42 0.89
C VAL A 187 8.83 -15.83 0.27
N PRO A 188 7.63 -16.34 0.62
CA PRO A 188 6.39 -15.93 -0.04
C PRO A 188 6.01 -14.47 0.26
N TYR A 189 5.46 -13.81 -0.77
CA TYR A 189 4.86 -12.50 -0.67
C TYR A 189 3.41 -12.50 -1.17
N VAL A 190 2.45 -12.13 -0.31
CA VAL A 190 1.05 -11.93 -0.68
C VAL A 190 0.75 -10.44 -0.70
N SER A 191 0.37 -9.93 -1.85
CA SER A 191 -0.10 -8.55 -2.03
C SER A 191 -1.62 -8.49 -1.91
N VAL A 192 -2.12 -7.53 -1.12
CA VAL A 192 -3.55 -7.24 -0.98
C VAL A 192 -3.79 -5.80 -1.42
N MET A 193 -4.47 -5.62 -2.54
CA MET A 193 -4.76 -4.30 -3.11
C MET A 193 -6.17 -3.83 -2.74
N THR A 194 -6.27 -2.67 -2.10
CA THR A 194 -7.54 -2.06 -1.69
C THR A 194 -7.81 -0.77 -2.44
N ASP A 195 -8.98 -0.16 -2.23
CA ASP A 195 -9.38 1.07 -2.94
C ASP A 195 -8.82 2.36 -2.29
N PRO A 196 -8.00 3.13 -3.03
CA PRO A 196 -7.33 2.82 -4.29
C PRO A 196 -5.93 2.23 -4.08
N THR A 197 -5.40 1.51 -5.10
CA THR A 197 -3.98 1.15 -5.19
C THR A 197 -3.45 1.60 -6.56
N THR A 198 -2.86 2.80 -6.62
CA THR A 198 -2.57 3.44 -7.91
C THR A 198 -1.14 3.99 -8.01
N GLY A 199 -0.77 4.42 -9.20
CA GLY A 199 0.49 5.12 -9.50
C GLY A 199 1.72 4.29 -9.19
N GLY A 200 2.73 4.94 -8.58
CA GLY A 200 4.00 4.32 -8.25
C GLY A 200 3.90 3.13 -7.28
N VAL A 201 2.87 3.07 -6.43
CA VAL A 201 2.65 1.94 -5.52
C VAL A 201 2.22 0.70 -6.31
N PHE A 202 1.26 0.84 -7.24
CA PHE A 202 0.90 -0.26 -8.14
C PHE A 202 2.07 -0.68 -9.04
N ALA A 203 2.79 0.30 -9.62
CA ALA A 203 3.92 0.05 -10.51
C ALA A 203 5.19 -0.48 -9.82
N SER A 204 5.13 -0.73 -8.52
CA SER A 204 6.24 -1.29 -7.74
C SER A 204 5.76 -2.50 -6.94
N TYR A 205 5.83 -2.43 -5.62
CA TYR A 205 5.61 -3.59 -4.76
C TYR A 205 4.19 -4.17 -4.81
N ALA A 206 3.15 -3.37 -5.08
CA ALA A 206 1.78 -3.89 -5.01
C ALA A 206 1.44 -4.90 -6.11
N ALA A 207 2.11 -4.84 -7.27
CA ALA A 207 1.91 -5.79 -8.37
C ALA A 207 2.93 -6.96 -8.40
N LEU A 208 3.79 -7.07 -7.39
CA LEU A 208 4.90 -8.04 -7.35
C LEU A 208 4.67 -9.21 -6.38
N GLY A 209 3.44 -9.41 -5.89
CA GLY A 209 3.11 -10.55 -5.05
C GLY A 209 3.25 -11.88 -5.78
N ASP A 210 3.66 -12.94 -5.08
CA ASP A 210 3.50 -14.32 -5.57
C ASP A 210 2.01 -14.67 -5.70
N VAL A 211 1.16 -14.01 -4.88
CA VAL A 211 -0.30 -14.00 -5.00
C VAL A 211 -0.80 -12.57 -4.82
N ASN A 212 -1.55 -12.09 -5.79
CA ASN A 212 -2.14 -10.76 -5.82
C ASN A 212 -3.64 -10.83 -5.54
N LEU A 213 -4.06 -10.37 -4.37
CA LEU A 213 -5.46 -10.28 -3.97
C LEU A 213 -5.96 -8.85 -4.13
N ALA A 214 -7.24 -8.68 -4.47
CA ALA A 214 -7.88 -7.37 -4.51
C ALA A 214 -9.23 -7.38 -3.78
N GLU A 215 -9.58 -6.26 -3.11
CA GLU A 215 -10.96 -6.06 -2.63
C GLU A 215 -11.90 -5.75 -3.82
N PRO A 216 -13.18 -6.16 -3.74
CA PRO A 216 -14.15 -5.91 -4.80
C PRO A 216 -14.24 -4.43 -5.18
N ASN A 217 -14.30 -4.18 -6.49
CA ASN A 217 -14.42 -2.86 -7.10
C ASN A 217 -13.30 -1.87 -6.74
N ALA A 218 -12.18 -2.33 -6.17
CA ALA A 218 -11.03 -1.48 -5.87
C ALA A 218 -10.47 -0.86 -7.16
N LEU A 219 -10.13 0.43 -7.09
CA LEU A 219 -9.43 1.12 -8.17
C LEU A 219 -7.94 0.77 -8.10
N ILE A 220 -7.46 0.06 -9.10
CA ILE A 220 -6.08 -0.44 -9.15
C ILE A 220 -5.51 -0.13 -10.54
N GLY A 221 -4.36 0.54 -10.60
CA GLY A 221 -3.73 0.85 -11.88
C GLY A 221 -2.64 1.90 -11.79
N PHE A 222 -1.87 2.08 -12.87
CA PHE A 222 -0.77 3.05 -12.87
C PHE A 222 -1.26 4.49 -13.03
N ALA A 223 -1.94 4.79 -14.13
CA ALA A 223 -2.46 6.12 -14.40
C ALA A 223 -3.94 6.20 -14.04
N GLY A 224 -4.34 7.24 -13.30
CA GLY A 224 -5.76 7.46 -13.00
C GLY A 224 -6.59 7.52 -14.30
N ALA A 225 -7.83 7.06 -14.25
CA ALA A 225 -8.73 7.01 -15.41
C ALA A 225 -8.86 8.37 -16.15
N ARG A 226 -8.74 9.51 -15.43
CA ARG A 226 -8.73 10.85 -16.02
C ARG A 226 -7.52 11.09 -16.91
N VAL A 227 -6.34 10.61 -16.52
CA VAL A 227 -5.10 10.76 -17.30
C VAL A 227 -5.16 9.84 -18.50
N ALA A 228 -5.59 8.60 -18.32
CA ALA A 228 -5.77 7.64 -19.39
C ALA A 228 -6.78 8.16 -20.45
N ALA A 229 -7.95 8.64 -20.02
CA ALA A 229 -8.96 9.21 -20.91
C ALA A 229 -8.49 10.47 -21.65
N GLY A 230 -7.58 11.27 -21.05
CA GLY A 230 -7.00 12.45 -21.71
C GLY A 230 -5.84 12.15 -22.66
N THR A 231 -5.26 10.95 -22.57
CA THR A 231 -4.06 10.56 -23.35
C THR A 231 -4.42 9.60 -24.50
N ILE A 232 -5.44 8.77 -24.31
CA ILE A 232 -5.90 7.78 -25.27
C ILE A 232 -7.14 8.36 -25.97
N ALA A 233 -7.11 8.47 -27.31
CA ALA A 233 -8.22 9.00 -28.10
C ALA A 233 -9.46 8.08 -28.15
N GLU A 234 -9.39 6.88 -27.53
CA GLU A 234 -10.46 5.89 -27.50
C GLU A 234 -11.16 5.86 -26.15
N ALA A 235 -12.43 5.48 -26.15
CA ALA A 235 -13.20 5.27 -24.92
C ALA A 235 -12.63 4.07 -24.14
N LEU A 236 -12.37 4.28 -22.85
CA LEU A 236 -11.91 3.21 -21.97
C LEU A 236 -12.99 2.12 -21.84
N PRO A 237 -12.62 0.84 -21.82
CA PRO A 237 -13.57 -0.25 -21.64
C PRO A 237 -14.30 -0.14 -20.30
N PRO A 238 -15.55 -0.64 -20.20
CA PRO A 238 -16.28 -0.69 -18.93
C PRO A 238 -15.48 -1.41 -17.84
N GLY A 239 -15.48 -0.85 -16.62
CA GLY A 239 -14.76 -1.43 -15.50
C GLY A 239 -13.24 -1.26 -15.55
N PHE A 240 -12.69 -0.50 -16.49
CA PHE A 240 -11.25 -0.26 -16.62
C PHE A 240 -10.61 0.12 -15.27
N GLN A 241 -9.50 -0.54 -14.92
CA GLN A 241 -8.78 -0.39 -13.66
C GLN A 241 -9.59 -0.78 -12.39
N ARG A 242 -10.69 -1.53 -12.51
CA ARG A 242 -11.33 -2.16 -11.36
C ARG A 242 -10.74 -3.55 -11.10
N ALA A 243 -10.84 -3.98 -9.86
CA ALA A 243 -10.30 -5.27 -9.41
C ALA A 243 -10.78 -6.43 -10.30
N GLU A 244 -12.07 -6.43 -10.66
CA GLU A 244 -12.69 -7.45 -11.52
C GLU A 244 -12.11 -7.44 -12.93
N PHE A 245 -11.93 -6.24 -13.51
CA PHE A 245 -11.29 -6.08 -14.82
C PHE A 245 -9.85 -6.60 -14.81
N LEU A 246 -9.09 -6.30 -13.76
CA LEU A 246 -7.72 -6.78 -13.63
C LEU A 246 -7.65 -8.29 -13.40
N PHE A 247 -8.62 -8.86 -12.70
CA PHE A 247 -8.75 -10.30 -12.53
C PHE A 247 -9.00 -10.99 -13.88
N GLU A 248 -9.92 -10.48 -14.70
CA GLU A 248 -10.20 -11.00 -16.04
C GLU A 248 -8.99 -10.91 -16.99
N HIS A 249 -8.07 -9.95 -16.74
CA HIS A 249 -6.86 -9.74 -17.54
C HIS A 249 -5.60 -10.36 -16.90
N GLY A 250 -5.71 -11.11 -15.81
CA GLY A 250 -4.62 -11.85 -15.20
C GLY A 250 -3.62 -11.03 -14.38
N PHE A 251 -3.96 -9.79 -13.99
CA PHE A 251 -3.13 -8.97 -13.08
C PHE A 251 -3.44 -9.21 -11.60
N VAL A 252 -4.60 -9.75 -11.30
CA VAL A 252 -5.06 -10.09 -9.96
C VAL A 252 -5.44 -11.56 -9.96
N ASP A 253 -4.98 -12.31 -8.97
CA ASP A 253 -5.25 -13.75 -8.88
C ASP A 253 -6.63 -14.05 -8.28
N GLN A 254 -7.10 -13.19 -7.36
CA GLN A 254 -8.42 -13.32 -6.76
C GLN A 254 -9.00 -11.97 -6.34
N VAL A 255 -10.29 -11.79 -6.56
CA VAL A 255 -11.07 -10.71 -5.95
C VAL A 255 -11.75 -11.28 -4.71
N VAL A 256 -11.42 -10.75 -3.54
CA VAL A 256 -11.82 -11.32 -2.24
C VAL A 256 -12.56 -10.27 -1.41
N ALA A 257 -13.80 -10.57 -1.02
CA ALA A 257 -14.57 -9.71 -0.13
C ALA A 257 -13.84 -9.54 1.21
N ARG A 258 -13.90 -8.34 1.78
CA ARG A 258 -13.19 -8.00 3.03
C ARG A 258 -13.47 -8.99 4.16
N ALA A 259 -14.72 -9.43 4.31
CA ALA A 259 -15.10 -10.38 5.35
C ALA A 259 -14.40 -11.74 5.22
N GLU A 260 -14.02 -12.14 4.00
CA GLU A 260 -13.38 -13.42 3.68
C GLU A 260 -11.85 -13.33 3.63
N LEU A 261 -11.30 -12.10 3.66
CA LEU A 261 -9.88 -11.87 3.38
C LEU A 261 -8.97 -12.56 4.41
N ARG A 262 -9.34 -12.55 5.70
CA ARG A 262 -8.56 -13.22 6.75
C ARG A 262 -8.48 -14.72 6.52
N ASP A 263 -9.60 -15.36 6.22
CA ASP A 263 -9.66 -16.82 5.98
C ASP A 263 -8.90 -17.18 4.70
N ARG A 264 -8.99 -16.34 3.66
CA ARG A 264 -8.24 -16.53 2.41
C ARG A 264 -6.75 -16.43 2.66
N LEU A 265 -6.29 -15.44 3.43
CA LEU A 265 -4.88 -15.33 3.83
C LEU A 265 -4.43 -16.54 4.63
N ALA A 266 -5.22 -17.02 5.59
CA ALA A 266 -4.90 -18.21 6.38
C ALA A 266 -4.69 -19.46 5.49
N ILE A 267 -5.55 -19.67 4.52
CA ILE A 267 -5.43 -20.76 3.55
C ILE A 267 -4.13 -20.61 2.74
N LEU A 268 -3.87 -19.44 2.17
CA LEU A 268 -2.67 -19.19 1.37
C LEU A 268 -1.40 -19.40 2.20
N LEU A 269 -1.34 -18.86 3.42
CA LEU A 269 -0.21 -19.02 4.32
C LEU A 269 0.02 -20.46 4.75
N GLY A 270 -1.04 -21.27 4.79
CA GLY A 270 -0.94 -22.71 5.00
C GLY A 270 -0.22 -23.45 3.86
N TYR A 271 -0.38 -23.00 2.62
CA TYR A 271 0.26 -23.59 1.44
C TYR A 271 1.60 -22.93 1.10
N LEU A 272 1.71 -21.62 1.21
CA LEU A 272 2.90 -20.84 0.89
C LEU A 272 3.87 -20.83 2.10
N ARG A 273 4.62 -21.93 2.26
CA ARG A 273 5.64 -21.99 3.30
C ARG A 273 7.00 -21.60 2.73
N PRO A 274 7.80 -20.79 3.46
CA PRO A 274 9.17 -20.53 3.04
C PRO A 274 9.92 -21.84 2.84
N ARG A 275 10.66 -21.95 1.73
CA ARG A 275 11.48 -23.14 1.49
C ARG A 275 12.49 -23.29 2.63
N VAL A 276 12.48 -24.42 3.30
CA VAL A 276 13.56 -24.79 4.21
C VAL A 276 14.80 -24.99 3.33
N ALA A 277 15.87 -24.25 3.57
CA ALA A 277 17.14 -24.48 2.88
C ALA A 277 17.63 -25.88 3.23
N THR A 278 17.33 -26.86 2.39
CA THR A 278 17.96 -28.17 2.45
C THR A 278 19.38 -27.98 1.93
N GLY A 279 20.34 -27.95 2.83
CA GLY A 279 21.78 -27.91 2.70
C GLY A 279 22.40 -27.58 1.32
N SER A 280 23.21 -26.57 1.30
CA SER A 280 23.91 -25.87 0.22
C SER A 280 23.08 -24.79 -0.49
N ALA A 281 23.40 -23.53 -0.20
CA ALA A 281 23.02 -22.43 -1.07
C ALA A 281 23.48 -22.77 -2.50
N PRO A 282 22.64 -22.59 -3.55
CA PRO A 282 23.17 -22.60 -4.90
C PRO A 282 24.31 -21.58 -4.94
N ALA A 283 25.46 -22.02 -5.45
CA ALA A 283 26.60 -21.12 -5.66
C ALA A 283 26.06 -19.89 -6.38
N ALA A 284 26.41 -18.70 -5.87
CA ALA A 284 26.06 -17.46 -6.54
C ALA A 284 26.44 -17.61 -8.02
N PRO A 285 25.55 -17.24 -8.96
CA PRO A 285 25.90 -17.28 -10.37
C PRO A 285 27.21 -16.51 -10.52
N PRO A 286 28.17 -17.01 -11.31
CA PRO A 286 29.43 -16.31 -11.53
C PRO A 286 29.06 -14.89 -11.96
N ALA A 287 29.68 -13.89 -11.31
CA ALA A 287 29.53 -12.50 -11.69
C ALA A 287 29.67 -12.42 -13.22
N PRO A 288 28.77 -11.73 -13.94
CA PRO A 288 28.89 -11.64 -15.40
C PRO A 288 30.29 -11.16 -15.72
N ALA A 289 31.04 -11.98 -16.44
CA ALA A 289 32.38 -11.69 -16.86
C ALA A 289 32.35 -10.34 -17.57
N GLY A 290 33.09 -9.37 -17.03
CA GLY A 290 33.04 -7.93 -17.26
C GLY A 290 32.66 -7.48 -18.67
N VAL A 291 31.45 -7.01 -18.83
CA VAL A 291 31.05 -6.15 -19.96
C VAL A 291 31.45 -4.69 -19.73
N LEU A 292 32.08 -4.37 -18.60
CA LEU A 292 32.58 -3.03 -18.27
C LEU A 292 34.13 -2.93 -18.35
N GLY A 293 34.80 -3.89 -18.97
CA GLY A 293 36.22 -3.74 -19.34
C GLY A 293 36.38 -2.77 -20.51
N GLY A 294 36.40 -1.47 -20.23
CA GLY A 294 36.68 -0.47 -21.25
C GLY A 294 36.04 0.91 -21.12
N PHE A 295 35.12 1.12 -20.21
CA PHE A 295 34.53 2.45 -20.00
C PHE A 295 35.36 3.21 -18.93
N ASN A 296 36.33 4.02 -19.38
CA ASN A 296 37.04 4.98 -18.52
C ASN A 296 36.34 6.36 -18.66
N PRO A 297 35.46 6.75 -17.70
CA PRO A 297 34.75 8.04 -17.80
C PRO A 297 35.66 9.26 -17.62
N LEU A 298 36.93 9.07 -17.20
CA LEU A 298 37.91 10.13 -17.02
C LEU A 298 38.73 10.43 -18.28
N GLY A 299 38.62 9.61 -19.32
CA GLY A 299 39.32 9.83 -20.60
C GLY A 299 38.70 10.92 -21.49
N LEU A 300 37.52 11.43 -21.17
CA LEU A 300 36.80 12.44 -21.95
C LEU A 300 37.08 13.89 -21.54
N LEU A 301 37.89 14.13 -20.48
CA LEU A 301 38.22 15.46 -19.97
C LEU A 301 39.67 15.86 -20.16
N GLY A 302 40.49 15.05 -20.84
CA GLY A 302 41.92 15.31 -21.12
C GLY A 302 42.18 15.73 -22.57
N GLY A 303 41.65 16.89 -22.99
CA GLY A 303 42.11 17.56 -24.21
C GLY A 303 43.44 18.26 -23.94
N GLU A 304 44.55 17.62 -24.30
CA GLU A 304 45.85 18.25 -24.33
C GLU A 304 45.86 19.43 -25.29
N ARG A 305 46.14 20.61 -24.77
CA ARG A 305 46.54 21.78 -25.60
C ARG A 305 47.97 21.58 -26.05
N GLU A 306 48.18 21.18 -27.29
CA GLU A 306 49.47 21.34 -27.93
C GLU A 306 49.83 22.82 -28.03
N ALA A 307 50.89 23.20 -27.31
CA ALA A 307 51.55 24.48 -27.50
C ALA A 307 52.49 24.38 -28.70
N GLY A 308 52.05 24.92 -29.83
CA GLY A 308 52.94 25.12 -30.99
C GLY A 308 54.07 26.09 -30.68
N ARG A 309 55.25 25.62 -30.85
CA ARG A 309 56.48 26.47 -31.05
C ARG A 309 56.71 26.69 -32.53
N ALA A 310 56.73 27.93 -32.91
CA ALA A 310 57.79 28.57 -33.80
C ALA A 310 57.27 29.99 -34.13
#